data_6ebf6821c6846bbe2de24f4285a2dcc3
#
_entry.id   6ebf6821c6846bbe2de24f4285a2dcc3
#
_cell.length_a   1.000
_cell.length_b   1.000
_cell.length_c   1.000
_cell.angle_alpha   90.00
_cell.angle_beta   90.00
_cell.angle_gamma   90.00
#
_symmetry.space_group_name_H-M   'P 1'
#
loop_
_entity.id
_entity.type
_entity.pdbx_description
1 polymer ?
#
loop_
_entity_poly.entity_id
_entity_poly.type
_entity_poly.pdbx_seq_one_letter_code
_entity_poly.pdbx_strand_id
1 'polypeptide(L)'
;KYLDSSLEENSKKFSDPKNKELAAKTISLIDKYAELFKTYSKDKIEDYNNNILEESDTLKQNIAAMVKIGLEMEENIHQINKSAVKLRDEAYANLDRNLMIILTIATILFIGISVLVANNIINSVNSFKDGLLGFFAYLNREASDTTLLDESNKDEFGQMAKVVNVNILKTKAGIEEDRRLIDETISVLGEFEQGDLCQRLNTKVSNPALMQLSTVINGMGDVLEKNIENILDVLEKYSSYNYLSKVSTNGLKEQLLALANGVNGLGDSITSMLKENKSNGLTLDESSMILLANVDKLNISSNE
;
A
#
# COMPACT_ATOMS: atom_id res chain seq x y z
N LYS A 1 -23.84 3.67 -81.20
CA LYS A 1 -23.32 4.87 -80.47
C LYS A 1 -23.45 4.70 -78.94
N TYR A 2 -24.61 4.40 -78.37
CA TYR A 2 -24.83 4.32 -76.91
C TYR A 2 -24.07 3.10 -76.26
N LEU A 3 -24.17 1.93 -76.87
CA LEU A 3 -23.47 0.72 -76.42
C LEU A 3 -21.95 0.85 -76.49
N ASP A 4 -21.48 1.49 -77.53
CA ASP A 4 -20.07 1.74 -77.82
C ASP A 4 -19.46 2.66 -76.77
N SER A 5 -20.06 3.84 -76.53
CA SER A 5 -19.62 4.78 -75.50
C SER A 5 -19.67 4.21 -74.08
N SER A 6 -20.71 3.42 -73.81
CA SER A 6 -20.83 2.79 -72.44
C SER A 6 -19.80 1.71 -72.20
N LEU A 7 -19.51 0.87 -73.19
CA LEU A 7 -18.47 -0.16 -73.08
C LEU A 7 -17.09 0.47 -73.03
N GLU A 8 -16.82 1.53 -73.78
CA GLU A 8 -15.54 2.27 -73.77
C GLU A 8 -15.31 2.91 -72.37
N GLU A 9 -16.28 3.58 -71.80
CA GLU A 9 -16.18 4.18 -70.47
C GLU A 9 -15.93 3.14 -69.39
N ASN A 10 -16.65 2.03 -69.40
CA ASN A 10 -16.51 0.96 -68.42
C ASN A 10 -15.23 0.17 -68.59
N SER A 11 -14.71 -0.01 -69.82
CA SER A 11 -13.45 -0.68 -70.09
C SER A 11 -12.24 0.00 -69.43
N LYS A 12 -12.31 1.33 -69.29
CA LYS A 12 -11.26 2.12 -68.57
C LYS A 12 -11.14 1.75 -67.11
N LYS A 13 -12.23 1.25 -66.50
CA LYS A 13 -12.29 0.85 -65.10
C LYS A 13 -11.83 -0.60 -64.87
N PHE A 14 -11.62 -1.41 -65.89
CA PHE A 14 -11.14 -2.77 -65.76
C PHE A 14 -9.66 -2.77 -65.26
N SER A 15 -9.40 -3.50 -64.17
CA SER A 15 -8.02 -3.73 -63.68
C SER A 15 -7.31 -4.83 -64.47
N ASP A 16 -8.06 -5.83 -64.94
CA ASP A 16 -7.53 -6.96 -65.66
C ASP A 16 -7.17 -6.61 -67.10
N PRO A 17 -5.93 -6.77 -67.55
CA PRO A 17 -5.48 -6.50 -68.91
C PRO A 17 -6.23 -7.29 -69.97
N LYS A 18 -6.58 -8.56 -69.68
CA LYS A 18 -7.34 -9.43 -70.60
C LYS A 18 -8.77 -8.90 -70.83
N ASN A 19 -9.42 -8.42 -69.79
CA ASN A 19 -10.74 -7.80 -69.90
C ASN A 19 -10.70 -6.50 -70.71
N LYS A 20 -9.62 -5.70 -70.58
CA LYS A 20 -9.40 -4.52 -71.38
C LYS A 20 -9.26 -4.86 -72.86
N GLU A 21 -8.48 -5.91 -73.18
CA GLU A 21 -8.24 -6.38 -74.56
C GLU A 21 -9.53 -6.89 -75.17
N LEU A 22 -10.31 -7.72 -74.45
CA LEU A 22 -11.63 -8.24 -74.91
C LEU A 22 -12.64 -7.10 -75.10
N ALA A 23 -12.64 -6.09 -74.23
CA ALA A 23 -13.51 -4.92 -74.39
C ALA A 23 -13.13 -4.11 -75.66
N ALA A 24 -11.84 -3.84 -75.87
CA ALA A 24 -11.35 -3.14 -77.06
C ALA A 24 -11.71 -3.89 -78.35
N LYS A 25 -11.53 -5.23 -78.34
CA LYS A 25 -11.92 -6.09 -79.46
C LYS A 25 -13.43 -6.02 -79.73
N THR A 26 -14.25 -6.05 -78.67
CA THR A 26 -15.73 -5.94 -78.79
C THR A 26 -16.14 -4.60 -79.35
N ILE A 27 -15.51 -3.49 -78.91
CA ILE A 27 -15.76 -2.15 -79.48
C ILE A 27 -15.44 -2.16 -80.96
N SER A 28 -14.32 -2.68 -81.41
CA SER A 28 -13.94 -2.80 -82.82
C SER A 28 -14.96 -3.68 -83.62
N LEU A 29 -15.53 -4.72 -83.01
CA LEU A 29 -16.55 -5.55 -83.62
C LEU A 29 -17.92 -4.79 -83.77
N ILE A 30 -18.26 -3.95 -82.77
CA ILE A 30 -19.44 -3.09 -82.82
C ILE A 30 -19.36 -2.14 -84.03
N ASP A 31 -18.21 -1.49 -84.23
CA ASP A 31 -18.00 -0.62 -85.41
C ASP A 31 -18.14 -1.36 -86.69
N LYS A 32 -17.55 -2.53 -86.84
CA LYS A 32 -17.68 -3.39 -88.01
C LYS A 32 -19.14 -3.83 -88.25
N TYR A 33 -19.83 -4.20 -87.19
CA TYR A 33 -21.24 -4.56 -87.29
C TYR A 33 -22.10 -3.38 -87.77
N ALA A 34 -21.83 -2.19 -87.22
CA ALA A 34 -22.56 -0.96 -87.64
C ALA A 34 -22.34 -0.62 -89.13
N GLU A 35 -21.09 -0.79 -89.62
CA GLU A 35 -20.85 -0.57 -91.08
C GLU A 35 -21.52 -1.60 -91.97
N LEU A 36 -21.47 -2.88 -91.60
CA LEU A 36 -22.18 -3.95 -92.33
C LEU A 36 -23.68 -3.73 -92.29
N PHE A 37 -24.21 -3.35 -91.12
CA PHE A 37 -25.68 -3.04 -91.00
C PHE A 37 -26.09 -1.84 -91.85
N LYS A 38 -25.28 -0.79 -91.97
CA LYS A 38 -25.51 0.35 -92.80
C LYS A 38 -25.51 -0.04 -94.26
N THR A 39 -24.54 -0.86 -94.70
CA THR A 39 -24.48 -1.39 -96.06
C THR A 39 -25.70 -2.27 -96.38
N TYR A 40 -25.99 -3.22 -95.50
CA TYR A 40 -27.16 -4.09 -95.61
C TYR A 40 -28.46 -3.28 -95.72
N SER A 41 -28.66 -2.25 -94.92
CA SER A 41 -29.83 -1.43 -94.90
C SER A 41 -29.98 -0.64 -96.17
N LYS A 42 -28.85 -0.13 -96.74
CA LYS A 42 -28.85 0.57 -98.03
C LYS A 42 -29.25 -0.37 -99.20
N ASP A 43 -28.55 -1.52 -99.26
CA ASP A 43 -28.82 -2.51 -100.31
C ASP A 43 -30.26 -3.06 -100.24
N LYS A 44 -30.77 -3.29 -99.06
CA LYS A 44 -32.16 -3.75 -98.85
C LYS A 44 -33.21 -2.72 -99.26
N ILE A 45 -32.96 -1.42 -99.02
CA ILE A 45 -33.79 -0.32 -99.46
C ILE A 45 -33.75 -0.19 -101.00
N GLU A 46 -32.58 -0.39 -101.59
CA GLU A 46 -32.45 -0.35 -103.07
C GLU A 46 -33.13 -1.53 -103.74
N ASP A 47 -33.03 -2.78 -103.23
CA ASP A 47 -33.74 -3.95 -103.69
C ASP A 47 -35.29 -3.74 -103.61
N TYR A 48 -35.75 -3.18 -102.47
CA TYR A 48 -37.16 -2.86 -102.24
C TYR A 48 -37.67 -1.86 -103.29
N ASN A 49 -36.92 -0.80 -103.61
CA ASN A 49 -37.26 0.23 -104.56
C ASN A 49 -37.28 -0.32 -106.01
N ASN A 50 -36.50 -1.36 -106.32
CA ASN A 50 -36.37 -2.01 -107.60
C ASN A 50 -37.31 -3.24 -107.76
N ASN A 51 -38.20 -3.50 -106.82
CA ASN A 51 -39.09 -4.67 -106.75
C ASN A 51 -38.40 -5.99 -106.85
N ILE A 52 -37.14 -6.12 -106.34
CA ILE A 52 -36.39 -7.37 -106.23
C ILE A 52 -36.88 -8.11 -105.02
N LEU A 53 -37.51 -9.29 -105.19
CA LEU A 53 -38.12 -10.09 -104.13
C LEU A 53 -37.14 -11.11 -103.55
N GLU A 54 -36.09 -11.51 -104.26
CA GLU A 54 -35.08 -12.43 -103.78
C GLU A 54 -33.87 -11.71 -103.22
N GLU A 55 -33.36 -12.13 -102.03
CA GLU A 55 -32.18 -11.57 -101.47
C GLU A 55 -30.95 -11.91 -102.34
N SER A 56 -30.18 -10.90 -102.70
CA SER A 56 -28.91 -11.08 -103.41
C SER A 56 -27.89 -11.86 -102.54
N ASP A 57 -26.93 -12.54 -103.22
CA ASP A 57 -25.91 -13.27 -102.52
C ASP A 57 -25.06 -12.36 -101.64
N THR A 58 -24.89 -11.08 -101.97
CA THR A 58 -24.24 -10.06 -101.21
C THR A 58 -24.97 -9.77 -99.87
N LEU A 59 -26.31 -9.66 -99.93
CA LEU A 59 -27.12 -9.48 -98.72
C LEU A 59 -27.03 -10.68 -97.82
N LYS A 60 -27.09 -11.91 -98.32
CA LYS A 60 -26.93 -13.15 -97.51
C LYS A 60 -25.55 -13.21 -96.85
N GLN A 61 -24.49 -12.82 -97.56
CA GLN A 61 -23.14 -12.76 -97.02
C GLN A 61 -23.01 -11.70 -95.91
N ASN A 62 -23.61 -10.50 -96.10
CA ASN A 62 -23.62 -9.46 -95.04
C ASN A 62 -24.33 -9.93 -93.80
N ILE A 63 -25.49 -10.61 -93.96
CA ILE A 63 -26.22 -11.18 -92.82
C ILE A 63 -25.33 -12.23 -92.07
N ALA A 64 -24.77 -13.15 -92.85
CA ALA A 64 -23.89 -14.15 -92.27
C ALA A 64 -22.65 -13.57 -91.49
N ALA A 65 -22.08 -12.49 -92.08
CA ALA A 65 -20.96 -11.75 -91.42
C ALA A 65 -21.43 -11.06 -90.15
N MET A 66 -22.62 -10.40 -90.15
CA MET A 66 -23.22 -9.76 -88.95
C MET A 66 -23.48 -10.80 -87.84
N VAL A 67 -24.08 -11.95 -88.22
CA VAL A 67 -24.32 -13.02 -87.25
C VAL A 67 -23.02 -13.50 -86.61
N LYS A 68 -21.97 -13.70 -87.43
CA LYS A 68 -20.65 -14.15 -86.90
C LYS A 68 -20.04 -13.10 -86.00
N ILE A 69 -20.13 -11.82 -86.33
CA ILE A 69 -19.65 -10.73 -85.48
C ILE A 69 -20.48 -10.66 -84.18
N GLY A 70 -21.75 -10.84 -84.21
CA GLY A 70 -22.65 -10.87 -83.04
C GLY A 70 -22.26 -12.01 -82.07
N LEU A 71 -22.03 -13.21 -82.58
CA LEU A 71 -21.59 -14.33 -81.76
C LEU A 71 -20.18 -14.08 -81.13
N GLU A 72 -19.30 -13.45 -81.88
CA GLU A 72 -17.97 -13.14 -81.36
C GLU A 72 -18.07 -12.05 -80.28
N MET A 73 -18.90 -11.07 -80.39
CA MET A 73 -19.22 -10.05 -79.38
C MET A 73 -19.80 -10.68 -78.12
N GLU A 74 -20.77 -11.59 -78.26
CA GLU A 74 -21.40 -12.31 -77.16
C GLU A 74 -20.36 -13.13 -76.37
N GLU A 75 -19.49 -13.88 -77.07
CA GLU A 75 -18.43 -14.66 -76.43
C GLU A 75 -17.45 -13.76 -75.68
N ASN A 76 -17.02 -12.63 -76.26
CA ASN A 76 -16.12 -11.70 -75.55
C ASN A 76 -16.76 -11.10 -74.31
N ILE A 77 -18.06 -10.71 -74.36
CA ILE A 77 -18.79 -10.20 -73.19
C ILE A 77 -18.94 -11.31 -72.13
N HIS A 78 -19.22 -12.57 -72.54
CA HIS A 78 -19.32 -13.69 -71.63
C HIS A 78 -17.97 -13.94 -70.89
N GLN A 79 -16.85 -13.86 -71.64
CA GLN A 79 -15.51 -14.04 -71.04
C GLN A 79 -15.19 -12.89 -70.06
N ILE A 80 -15.51 -11.62 -70.39
CA ILE A 80 -15.35 -10.49 -69.48
C ILE A 80 -16.15 -10.70 -68.18
N ASN A 81 -17.42 -11.09 -68.29
CA ASN A 81 -18.27 -11.34 -67.14
C ASN A 81 -17.72 -12.48 -66.25
N LYS A 82 -17.33 -13.60 -66.85
CA LYS A 82 -16.75 -14.75 -66.14
C LYS A 82 -15.47 -14.38 -65.41
N SER A 83 -14.62 -13.61 -66.08
CA SER A 83 -13.36 -13.10 -65.43
C SER A 83 -13.66 -12.13 -64.32
N ALA A 84 -14.58 -11.20 -64.47
CA ALA A 84 -14.97 -10.24 -63.45
C ALA A 84 -15.55 -10.91 -62.22
N VAL A 85 -16.40 -11.93 -62.36
CA VAL A 85 -16.93 -12.72 -61.26
C VAL A 85 -15.82 -13.44 -60.52
N LYS A 86 -14.91 -14.09 -61.27
CA LYS A 86 -13.75 -14.79 -60.67
C LYS A 86 -12.86 -13.85 -59.87
N LEU A 87 -12.49 -12.69 -60.41
CA LEU A 87 -11.68 -11.69 -59.74
C LEU A 87 -12.34 -11.16 -58.45
N ARG A 88 -13.66 -10.94 -58.51
CA ARG A 88 -14.47 -10.55 -57.34
C ARG A 88 -14.40 -11.60 -56.26
N ASP A 89 -14.63 -12.86 -56.60
CA ASP A 89 -14.66 -13.99 -55.65
C ASP A 89 -13.25 -14.23 -55.01
N GLU A 90 -12.18 -14.10 -55.80
CA GLU A 90 -10.80 -14.14 -55.30
C GLU A 90 -10.50 -12.98 -54.35
N ALA A 91 -11.02 -11.75 -54.67
CA ALA A 91 -10.85 -10.59 -53.80
C ALA A 91 -11.55 -10.78 -52.46
N TYR A 92 -12.79 -11.31 -52.46
CA TYR A 92 -13.48 -11.61 -51.20
C TYR A 92 -12.79 -12.72 -50.40
N ALA A 93 -12.38 -13.80 -51.03
CA ALA A 93 -11.63 -14.86 -50.32
C ALA A 93 -10.31 -14.36 -49.69
N ASN A 94 -9.61 -13.46 -50.37
CA ASN A 94 -8.40 -12.84 -49.82
C ASN A 94 -8.72 -11.88 -48.66
N LEU A 95 -9.81 -11.11 -48.75
CA LEU A 95 -10.27 -10.24 -47.68
C LEU A 95 -10.62 -11.04 -46.44
N ASP A 96 -11.44 -12.09 -46.57
CA ASP A 96 -11.86 -12.95 -45.47
C ASP A 96 -10.66 -13.62 -44.80
N ARG A 97 -9.73 -14.13 -45.63
CA ARG A 97 -8.48 -14.72 -45.10
C ARG A 97 -7.66 -13.71 -44.29
N ASN A 98 -7.50 -12.50 -44.80
CA ASN A 98 -6.72 -11.45 -44.13
C ASN A 98 -7.41 -10.99 -42.83
N LEU A 99 -8.72 -10.86 -42.83
CA LEU A 99 -9.51 -10.54 -41.64
C LEU A 99 -9.38 -11.62 -40.57
N MET A 100 -9.46 -12.90 -40.95
CA MET A 100 -9.26 -14.02 -40.01
C MET A 100 -7.86 -14.04 -39.40
N ILE A 101 -6.82 -13.75 -40.19
CA ILE A 101 -5.43 -13.66 -39.68
C ILE A 101 -5.31 -12.51 -38.67
N ILE A 102 -5.81 -11.33 -39.01
CA ILE A 102 -5.75 -10.14 -38.13
C ILE A 102 -6.49 -10.42 -36.81
N LEU A 103 -7.70 -10.99 -36.89
CA LEU A 103 -8.51 -11.33 -35.71
C LEU A 103 -7.81 -12.35 -34.81
N THR A 104 -7.19 -13.37 -35.40
CA THR A 104 -6.44 -14.39 -34.67
C THR A 104 -5.23 -13.78 -33.95
N ILE A 105 -4.43 -12.96 -34.62
CA ILE A 105 -3.28 -12.27 -34.02
C ILE A 105 -3.73 -11.34 -32.90
N ALA A 106 -4.78 -10.54 -33.12
CA ALA A 106 -5.33 -9.64 -32.11
C ALA A 106 -5.80 -10.40 -30.86
N THR A 107 -6.47 -11.55 -31.04
CA THR A 107 -6.92 -12.40 -29.93
C THR A 107 -5.75 -12.96 -29.13
N ILE A 108 -4.72 -13.48 -29.80
CA ILE A 108 -3.51 -14.00 -29.14
C ILE A 108 -2.79 -12.91 -28.34
N LEU A 109 -2.64 -11.73 -28.93
CA LEU A 109 -2.03 -10.57 -28.25
C LEU A 109 -2.85 -10.14 -27.03
N PHE A 110 -4.18 -10.09 -27.16
CA PHE A 110 -5.07 -9.72 -26.05
C PHE A 110 -4.95 -10.72 -24.89
N ILE A 111 -4.97 -12.03 -25.18
CA ILE A 111 -4.79 -13.06 -24.15
C ILE A 111 -3.39 -12.94 -23.50
N GLY A 112 -2.34 -12.76 -24.29
CA GLY A 112 -0.97 -12.61 -23.78
C GLY A 112 -0.83 -11.43 -22.82
N ILE A 113 -1.33 -10.25 -23.20
CA ILE A 113 -1.33 -9.05 -22.35
C ILE A 113 -2.15 -9.27 -21.08
N SER A 114 -3.35 -9.89 -21.22
CA SER A 114 -4.23 -10.16 -20.07
C SER A 114 -3.56 -11.07 -19.04
N VAL A 115 -2.84 -12.11 -19.47
CA VAL A 115 -2.10 -13.01 -18.57
C VAL A 115 -0.96 -12.28 -17.87
N LEU A 116 -0.20 -11.45 -18.58
CA LEU A 116 0.88 -10.66 -17.99
C LEU A 116 0.37 -9.69 -16.93
N VAL A 117 -0.72 -8.97 -17.22
CA VAL A 117 -1.34 -8.03 -16.27
C VAL A 117 -1.89 -8.77 -15.06
N ALA A 118 -2.60 -9.88 -15.28
CA ALA A 118 -3.15 -10.69 -14.18
C ALA A 118 -2.05 -11.23 -13.25
N ASN A 119 -0.96 -11.78 -13.79
CA ASN A 119 0.15 -12.28 -13.00
C ASN A 119 0.85 -11.16 -12.20
N ASN A 120 1.02 -9.98 -12.79
CA ASN A 120 1.60 -8.83 -12.08
C ASN A 120 0.73 -8.41 -10.90
N ILE A 121 -0.59 -8.29 -11.10
CA ILE A 121 -1.54 -7.94 -10.03
C ILE A 121 -1.53 -9.00 -8.92
N ILE A 122 -1.61 -10.30 -9.28
CA ILE A 122 -1.61 -11.39 -8.29
C ILE A 122 -0.33 -11.38 -7.45
N ASN A 123 0.83 -11.19 -8.07
CA ASN A 123 2.10 -11.12 -7.36
C ASN A 123 2.15 -9.91 -6.41
N SER A 124 1.72 -8.73 -6.86
CA SER A 124 1.67 -7.51 -6.03
C SER A 124 0.74 -7.67 -4.82
N VAL A 125 -0.45 -8.25 -5.03
CA VAL A 125 -1.41 -8.55 -3.95
C VAL A 125 -0.84 -9.55 -2.95
N ASN A 126 -0.22 -10.64 -3.43
CA ASN A 126 0.37 -11.64 -2.55
C ASN A 126 1.53 -11.06 -1.73
N SER A 127 2.44 -10.31 -2.35
CA SER A 127 3.54 -9.64 -1.65
C SER A 127 3.02 -8.68 -0.57
N PHE A 128 2.01 -7.87 -0.90
CA PHE A 128 1.37 -6.98 0.06
C PHE A 128 0.71 -7.73 1.22
N LYS A 129 -0.06 -8.79 0.91
CA LYS A 129 -0.69 -9.66 1.92
C LYS A 129 0.35 -10.27 2.86
N ASP A 130 1.42 -10.85 2.31
CA ASP A 130 2.43 -11.55 3.11
C ASP A 130 3.22 -10.58 4.00
N GLY A 131 3.55 -9.38 3.50
CA GLY A 131 4.14 -8.32 4.30
C GLY A 131 3.22 -7.85 5.44
N LEU A 132 1.93 -7.72 5.17
CA LEU A 132 0.94 -7.33 6.18
C LEU A 132 0.77 -8.41 7.26
N LEU A 133 0.73 -9.68 6.86
CA LEU A 133 0.69 -10.80 7.80
C LEU A 133 1.95 -10.86 8.68
N GLY A 134 3.14 -10.61 8.12
CA GLY A 134 4.37 -10.50 8.88
C GLY A 134 4.31 -9.37 9.93
N PHE A 135 3.75 -8.22 9.56
CA PHE A 135 3.56 -7.12 10.50
C PHE A 135 2.54 -7.48 11.61
N PHE A 136 1.45 -8.15 11.29
CA PHE A 136 0.49 -8.59 12.32
C PHE A 136 1.07 -9.65 13.25
N ALA A 137 1.89 -10.58 12.74
CA ALA A 137 2.60 -11.54 13.58
C ALA A 137 3.55 -10.83 14.57
N TYR A 138 4.24 -9.77 14.13
CA TYR A 138 5.03 -8.91 15.01
C TYR A 138 4.17 -8.20 16.08
N LEU A 139 3.03 -7.62 15.70
CA LEU A 139 2.11 -6.98 16.64
C LEU A 139 1.55 -7.95 17.69
N ASN A 140 1.23 -9.17 17.26
CA ASN A 140 0.72 -10.23 18.13
C ASN A 140 1.83 -10.89 18.97
N ARG A 141 3.11 -10.46 18.82
CA ARG A 141 4.28 -11.05 19.47
C ARG A 141 4.57 -12.49 19.07
N GLU A 142 4.07 -12.93 17.92
CA GLU A 142 4.35 -14.22 17.30
C GLU A 142 5.69 -14.19 16.54
N ALA A 143 6.16 -13.00 16.16
CA ALA A 143 7.45 -12.74 15.55
C ALA A 143 8.20 -11.65 16.34
N SER A 144 9.54 -11.78 16.43
CA SER A 144 10.40 -10.82 17.14
C SER A 144 10.71 -9.56 16.33
N ASP A 145 10.52 -9.61 15.00
CA ASP A 145 10.76 -8.51 14.08
C ASP A 145 9.79 -8.59 12.89
N THR A 146 9.69 -7.51 12.13
CA THR A 146 8.87 -7.41 10.90
C THR A 146 9.68 -6.79 9.78
N THR A 147 9.46 -7.30 8.57
CA THR A 147 10.02 -6.72 7.34
C THR A 147 9.06 -5.70 6.75
N LEU A 148 9.61 -4.70 6.06
CA LEU A 148 8.81 -3.73 5.33
C LEU A 148 8.20 -4.37 4.07
N LEU A 149 7.05 -3.86 3.66
CA LEU A 149 6.41 -4.23 2.41
C LEU A 149 7.24 -3.72 1.22
N ASP A 150 7.16 -4.41 0.09
CA ASP A 150 7.87 -4.01 -1.13
C ASP A 150 7.25 -2.75 -1.76
N GLU A 151 8.03 -1.67 -1.82
CA GLU A 151 7.67 -0.38 -2.41
C GLU A 151 8.13 -0.22 -3.88
N SER A 152 8.73 -1.26 -4.47
CA SER A 152 9.36 -1.18 -5.82
C SER A 152 8.35 -0.96 -6.94
N ASN A 153 7.09 -1.37 -6.73
CA ASN A 153 6.02 -1.18 -7.68
C ASN A 153 5.62 0.30 -7.78
N LYS A 154 5.45 0.77 -9.04
CA LYS A 154 5.04 2.17 -9.33
C LYS A 154 3.51 2.34 -9.41
N ASP A 155 2.76 1.30 -9.11
CA ASP A 155 1.31 1.24 -9.11
C ASP A 155 0.71 1.60 -7.72
N GLU A 156 -0.59 1.41 -7.58
CA GLU A 156 -1.32 1.66 -6.33
C GLU A 156 -0.84 0.78 -5.18
N PHE A 157 -0.37 -0.44 -5.46
CA PHE A 157 0.16 -1.34 -4.43
C PHE A 157 1.48 -0.84 -3.86
N GLY A 158 2.39 -0.31 -4.68
CA GLY A 158 3.61 0.32 -4.20
C GLY A 158 3.33 1.57 -3.36
N GLN A 159 2.34 2.38 -3.74
CA GLN A 159 1.91 3.53 -2.95
C GLN A 159 1.29 3.10 -1.60
N MET A 160 0.44 2.07 -1.59
CA MET A 160 -0.12 1.49 -0.37
C MET A 160 0.98 0.92 0.53
N ALA A 161 1.95 0.18 -0.02
CA ALA A 161 3.11 -0.34 0.71
C ALA A 161 3.87 0.78 1.42
N LYS A 162 4.13 1.89 0.74
CA LYS A 162 4.80 3.06 1.32
C LYS A 162 4.04 3.65 2.51
N VAL A 163 2.73 3.85 2.39
CA VAL A 163 1.89 4.37 3.49
C VAL A 163 1.88 3.40 4.67
N VAL A 164 1.76 2.10 4.41
CA VAL A 164 1.79 1.06 5.44
C VAL A 164 3.16 1.00 6.11
N ASN A 165 4.26 1.07 5.36
CA ASN A 165 5.62 1.04 5.91
C ASN A 165 5.91 2.21 6.86
N VAL A 166 5.43 3.41 6.56
CA VAL A 166 5.52 4.56 7.47
C VAL A 166 4.83 4.23 8.81
N ASN A 167 3.67 3.59 8.78
CA ASN A 167 2.96 3.19 9.99
C ASN A 167 3.64 2.02 10.71
N ILE A 168 4.20 1.05 9.98
CA ILE A 168 5.00 -0.05 10.56
C ILE A 168 6.18 0.51 11.34
N LEU A 169 6.96 1.40 10.72
CA LEU A 169 8.13 2.02 11.36
C LEU A 169 7.75 2.82 12.60
N LYS A 170 6.67 3.61 12.52
CA LYS A 170 6.16 4.38 13.68
C LYS A 170 5.71 3.46 14.81
N THR A 171 4.98 2.40 14.50
CA THR A 171 4.49 1.44 15.48
C THR A 171 5.65 0.66 16.11
N LYS A 172 6.61 0.21 15.29
CA LYS A 172 7.83 -0.47 15.77
C LYS A 172 8.62 0.43 16.74
N ALA A 173 8.85 1.69 16.37
CA ALA A 173 9.52 2.65 17.24
C ALA A 173 8.78 2.84 18.57
N GLY A 174 7.44 2.98 18.54
CA GLY A 174 6.64 3.08 19.75
C GLY A 174 6.71 1.85 20.65
N ILE A 175 6.65 0.65 20.07
CA ILE A 175 6.80 -0.62 20.82
C ILE A 175 8.21 -0.72 21.47
N GLU A 176 9.25 -0.29 20.77
CA GLU A 176 10.61 -0.28 21.29
C GLU A 176 10.82 0.76 22.40
N GLU A 177 10.18 1.93 22.31
CA GLU A 177 10.14 2.92 23.38
C GLU A 177 9.43 2.36 24.62
N ASP A 178 8.25 1.78 24.43
CA ASP A 178 7.47 1.15 25.50
C ASP A 178 8.29 0.05 26.22
N ARG A 179 8.96 -0.80 25.46
CA ARG A 179 9.80 -1.87 26.00
C ARG A 179 10.97 -1.31 26.81
N ARG A 180 11.66 -0.29 26.31
CA ARG A 180 12.77 0.35 27.06
C ARG A 180 12.31 0.91 28.40
N LEU A 181 11.15 1.57 28.44
CA LEU A 181 10.59 2.06 29.69
C LEU A 181 10.24 0.93 30.65
N ILE A 182 9.67 -0.18 30.14
CA ILE A 182 9.36 -1.36 30.97
C ILE A 182 10.65 -1.96 31.58
N ASP A 183 11.69 -2.12 30.76
CA ASP A 183 12.98 -2.66 31.22
C ASP A 183 13.63 -1.72 32.26
N GLU A 184 13.62 -0.41 32.05
CA GLU A 184 14.05 0.60 33.01
C GLU A 184 13.22 0.55 34.29
N THR A 185 11.91 0.35 34.17
CA THR A 185 10.98 0.24 35.31
C THR A 185 11.35 -0.97 36.19
N ILE A 186 11.61 -2.12 35.57
CA ILE A 186 12.04 -3.33 36.28
C ILE A 186 13.35 -3.07 37.01
N SER A 187 14.31 -2.41 36.37
CA SER A 187 15.58 -2.04 36.97
C SER A 187 15.41 -1.11 38.17
N VAL A 188 14.66 -0.01 38.02
CA VAL A 188 14.44 0.97 39.10
C VAL A 188 13.70 0.34 40.28
N LEU A 189 12.70 -0.48 40.03
CA LEU A 189 11.99 -1.19 41.11
C LEU A 189 12.88 -2.22 41.77
N GLY A 190 13.82 -2.84 41.08
CA GLY A 190 14.84 -3.71 41.65
C GLY A 190 15.82 -2.98 42.59
N GLU A 191 16.16 -1.73 42.26
CA GLU A 191 16.94 -0.87 43.16
C GLU A 191 16.11 -0.47 44.41
N PHE A 192 14.82 -0.13 44.22
CA PHE A 192 13.90 0.14 45.34
C PHE A 192 13.76 -1.06 46.28
N GLU A 193 13.72 -2.29 45.77
CA GLU A 193 13.71 -3.52 46.56
C GLU A 193 14.96 -3.65 47.43
N GLN A 194 16.10 -3.18 46.97
CA GLN A 194 17.36 -3.19 47.69
C GLN A 194 17.52 -2.00 48.66
N GLY A 195 16.58 -1.03 48.62
CA GLY A 195 16.55 0.16 49.46
C GLY A 195 17.18 1.41 48.86
N ASP A 196 17.65 1.35 47.60
CA ASP A 196 18.07 2.55 46.88
C ASP A 196 16.84 3.23 46.26
N LEU A 197 16.34 4.24 46.96
CA LEU A 197 15.17 5.02 46.56
C LEU A 197 15.49 6.23 45.71
N CYS A 198 16.78 6.47 45.36
CA CYS A 198 17.23 7.63 44.61
C CYS A 198 17.00 7.48 43.08
N GLN A 199 16.75 6.26 42.60
CA GLN A 199 16.62 5.95 41.18
C GLN A 199 15.30 6.48 40.61
N ARG A 200 15.30 6.93 39.32
CA ARG A 200 14.12 7.49 38.61
C ARG A 200 14.09 6.99 37.19
N LEU A 201 12.84 6.89 36.66
CA LEU A 201 12.59 6.61 35.27
C LEU A 201 12.83 7.88 34.43
N ASN A 202 13.68 7.77 33.40
CA ASN A 202 14.08 8.88 32.54
C ASN A 202 13.66 8.67 31.08
N THR A 203 13.34 7.42 30.68
CA THR A 203 12.92 7.10 29.32
C THR A 203 11.61 7.81 28.98
N LYS A 204 11.64 8.56 27.88
CA LYS A 204 10.43 9.19 27.32
C LYS A 204 9.73 8.23 26.39
N VAL A 205 8.41 8.14 26.52
CA VAL A 205 7.54 7.30 25.68
C VAL A 205 6.40 8.11 25.10
N SER A 206 5.93 7.71 23.93
CA SER A 206 4.79 8.31 23.28
C SER A 206 3.46 7.78 23.80
N ASN A 207 3.46 6.68 24.53
CA ASN A 207 2.29 6.01 25.10
C ASN A 207 1.82 6.77 26.36
N PRO A 208 0.63 7.40 26.38
CA PRO A 208 0.17 8.17 27.52
C PRO A 208 0.01 7.38 28.81
N ALA A 209 -0.38 6.10 28.70
CA ALA A 209 -0.56 5.25 29.89
C ALA A 209 0.79 4.93 30.54
N LEU A 210 1.82 4.65 29.75
CA LEU A 210 3.16 4.42 30.27
C LEU A 210 3.82 5.70 30.79
N MET A 211 3.55 6.84 30.18
CA MET A 211 3.99 8.15 30.69
C MET A 211 3.39 8.44 32.08
N GLN A 212 2.09 8.13 32.24
CA GLN A 212 1.42 8.28 33.55
C GLN A 212 2.02 7.28 34.56
N LEU A 213 2.29 6.03 34.19
CA LEU A 213 2.93 5.06 35.04
C LEU A 213 4.32 5.53 35.51
N SER A 214 5.17 6.04 34.60
CA SER A 214 6.46 6.62 34.93
C SER A 214 6.34 7.75 35.95
N THR A 215 5.35 8.65 35.77
CA THR A 215 5.09 9.76 36.68
C THR A 215 4.71 9.25 38.10
N VAL A 216 3.87 8.21 38.16
CA VAL A 216 3.44 7.63 39.45
C VAL A 216 4.61 6.94 40.15
N ILE A 217 5.43 6.18 39.42
CA ILE A 217 6.59 5.48 40.01
C ILE A 217 7.63 6.50 40.51
N ASN A 218 7.96 7.50 39.74
CA ASN A 218 8.86 8.57 40.16
C ASN A 218 8.36 9.31 41.39
N GLY A 219 7.05 9.66 41.39
CA GLY A 219 6.40 10.29 42.56
C GLY A 219 6.37 9.39 43.78
N MET A 220 6.23 8.07 43.65
CA MET A 220 6.36 7.12 44.73
C MET A 220 7.78 7.14 45.28
N GLY A 221 8.81 7.12 44.42
CA GLY A 221 10.21 7.25 44.80
C GLY A 221 10.46 8.52 45.61
N ASP A 222 10.00 9.68 45.08
CA ASP A 222 10.17 10.99 45.76
C ASP A 222 9.58 10.99 47.16
N VAL A 223 8.39 10.43 47.34
CA VAL A 223 7.70 10.39 48.64
C VAL A 223 8.40 9.44 49.61
N LEU A 224 8.80 8.25 49.15
CA LEU A 224 9.48 7.27 49.99
C LEU A 224 10.86 7.78 50.43
N GLU A 225 11.67 8.27 49.50
CA GLU A 225 13.00 8.86 49.77
C GLU A 225 12.89 9.97 50.82
N LYS A 226 12.01 10.97 50.60
CA LYS A 226 11.80 12.07 51.52
C LYS A 226 11.34 11.61 52.91
N ASN A 227 10.50 10.60 53.02
CA ASN A 227 10.04 10.11 54.32
C ASN A 227 11.18 9.38 55.08
N ILE A 228 11.98 8.59 54.39
CA ILE A 228 13.15 7.93 54.99
C ILE A 228 14.19 8.96 55.39
N GLU A 229 14.50 9.96 54.55
CA GLU A 229 15.41 11.05 54.89
C GLU A 229 14.97 11.83 56.14
N ASN A 230 13.66 12.14 56.27
CA ASN A 230 13.12 12.81 57.46
C ASN A 230 13.32 11.97 58.74
N ILE A 231 13.19 10.63 58.63
CA ILE A 231 13.40 9.73 59.75
C ILE A 231 14.91 9.70 60.11
N LEU A 232 15.78 9.56 59.11
CA LEU A 232 17.24 9.55 59.29
C LEU A 232 17.75 10.86 59.91
N ASP A 233 17.25 12.04 59.46
CA ASP A 233 17.59 13.33 60.02
C ASP A 233 17.26 13.42 61.54
N VAL A 234 16.10 12.91 61.95
CA VAL A 234 15.71 12.88 63.38
C VAL A 234 16.58 11.92 64.15
N LEU A 235 16.93 10.74 63.63
CA LEU A 235 17.82 9.77 64.24
C LEU A 235 19.25 10.33 64.37
N GLU A 236 19.74 11.10 63.39
CA GLU A 236 21.03 11.80 63.47
C GLU A 236 21.03 12.86 64.57
N LYS A 237 19.94 13.60 64.72
CA LYS A 237 19.77 14.53 65.87
C LYS A 237 19.77 13.77 67.19
N TYR A 238 19.17 12.60 67.29
CA TYR A 238 19.21 11.77 68.49
C TYR A 238 20.64 11.28 68.78
N SER A 239 21.39 10.92 67.76
CA SER A 239 22.81 10.57 67.95
C SER A 239 23.64 11.73 68.46
N SER A 240 23.24 12.96 68.22
CA SER A 240 23.85 14.19 68.74
C SER A 240 23.20 14.70 70.05
N TYR A 241 22.53 13.78 70.78
CA TYR A 241 21.88 14.03 72.05
C TYR A 241 20.70 15.02 72.03
N ASN A 242 20.15 15.36 70.86
CA ASN A 242 18.94 16.19 70.70
C ASN A 242 17.72 15.30 70.55
N TYR A 243 17.13 14.83 71.63
CA TYR A 243 15.96 13.95 71.69
C TYR A 243 14.62 14.68 71.60
N LEU A 244 14.60 16.02 71.43
CA LEU A 244 13.39 16.81 71.31
C LEU A 244 12.90 16.92 69.91
N SER A 245 13.70 16.57 68.87
CA SER A 245 13.32 16.52 67.49
C SER A 245 12.29 15.45 67.25
N LYS A 246 11.34 15.70 66.32
CA LYS A 246 10.26 14.77 65.98
C LYS A 246 10.18 14.57 64.50
N VAL A 247 9.91 13.34 64.07
CA VAL A 247 9.52 12.99 62.71
C VAL A 247 8.11 13.50 62.46
N SER A 248 7.91 14.21 61.35
CA SER A 248 6.55 14.62 60.91
C SER A 248 5.71 13.41 60.54
N THR A 249 4.53 13.30 61.08
CA THR A 249 3.56 12.22 60.81
C THR A 249 2.53 12.65 59.74
N ASN A 250 2.57 13.86 59.22
CA ASN A 250 1.60 14.40 58.31
C ASN A 250 1.65 13.68 56.95
N GLY A 251 0.53 13.13 56.51
CA GLY A 251 0.42 12.37 55.24
C GLY A 251 0.93 10.93 55.29
N LEU A 252 1.56 10.48 56.40
CA LEU A 252 1.99 9.11 56.58
C LEU A 252 0.81 8.19 56.93
N LYS A 253 0.86 6.95 56.45
CA LYS A 253 -0.13 5.91 56.76
C LYS A 253 0.56 4.61 57.15
N GLU A 254 -0.18 3.78 57.87
CA GLU A 254 0.16 2.40 58.24
C GLU A 254 1.64 2.28 58.65
N GLN A 255 2.46 1.52 57.97
CA GLN A 255 3.85 1.17 58.38
C GLN A 255 4.77 2.39 58.55
N LEU A 256 4.67 3.36 57.66
CA LEU A 256 5.50 4.58 57.77
C LEU A 256 5.04 5.45 58.94
N LEU A 257 3.74 5.52 59.19
CA LEU A 257 3.19 6.19 60.36
C LEU A 257 3.62 5.47 61.68
N ALA A 258 3.55 4.15 61.71
CA ALA A 258 4.00 3.37 62.88
C ALA A 258 5.51 3.55 63.11
N LEU A 259 6.36 3.58 62.08
CA LEU A 259 7.77 3.85 62.19
C LEU A 259 8.05 5.24 62.75
N ALA A 260 7.41 6.27 62.19
CA ALA A 260 7.54 7.67 62.66
C ALA A 260 7.14 7.82 64.14
N ASN A 261 6.00 7.21 64.51
CA ASN A 261 5.53 7.20 65.92
C ASN A 261 6.49 6.43 66.80
N GLY A 262 7.06 5.33 66.37
CA GLY A 262 8.09 4.58 67.08
C GLY A 262 9.35 5.42 67.36
N VAL A 263 9.86 6.11 66.38
CA VAL A 263 11.00 7.03 66.54
C VAL A 263 10.65 8.18 67.46
N ASN A 264 9.50 8.78 67.32
CA ASN A 264 9.01 9.85 68.21
C ASN A 264 8.87 9.37 69.67
N GLY A 265 8.31 8.20 69.87
CA GLY A 265 8.15 7.55 71.19
C GLY A 265 9.51 7.24 71.82
N LEU A 266 10.52 6.80 71.06
CA LEU A 266 11.87 6.60 71.53
C LEU A 266 12.45 7.91 72.10
N GLY A 267 12.35 9.02 71.34
CA GLY A 267 12.80 10.33 71.78
C GLY A 267 12.13 10.81 73.06
N ASP A 268 10.79 10.57 73.24
CA ASP A 268 10.04 10.87 74.42
C ASP A 268 10.54 10.07 75.63
N SER A 269 10.73 8.76 75.43
CA SER A 269 11.19 7.86 76.47
C SER A 269 12.59 8.21 76.98
N ILE A 270 13.50 8.50 76.04
CA ILE A 270 14.86 8.93 76.39
C ILE A 270 14.86 10.28 77.17
N THR A 271 14.04 11.24 76.63
CA THR A 271 13.88 12.56 77.29
C THR A 271 13.35 12.41 78.73
N SER A 272 12.35 11.54 78.91
CA SER A 272 11.78 11.25 80.22
C SER A 272 12.82 10.61 81.19
N MET A 273 13.54 9.59 80.67
CA MET A 273 14.61 8.94 81.42
C MET A 273 15.74 9.92 81.87
N LEU A 274 16.16 10.82 80.93
CA LEU A 274 17.13 11.86 81.26
C LEU A 274 16.67 12.85 82.34
N LYS A 275 15.37 13.24 82.29
CA LYS A 275 14.78 14.07 83.35
C LYS A 275 14.73 13.37 84.67
N GLU A 276 14.34 12.11 84.68
CA GLU A 276 14.36 11.29 85.91
C GLU A 276 15.77 11.11 86.43
N ASN A 277 16.76 10.78 85.61
CA ASN A 277 18.14 10.64 85.99
C ASN A 277 18.71 11.96 86.54
N LYS A 278 18.32 13.11 85.94
CA LYS A 278 18.67 14.44 86.44
C LYS A 278 18.05 14.69 87.85
N SER A 279 16.79 14.34 88.05
CA SER A 279 16.09 14.46 89.31
C SER A 279 16.77 13.57 90.40
N ASN A 280 17.03 12.31 90.01
CA ASN A 280 17.70 11.38 90.92
C ASN A 280 19.12 11.84 91.32
N GLY A 281 19.88 12.42 90.32
CA GLY A 281 21.20 13.03 90.58
C GLY A 281 21.14 14.19 91.54
N LEU A 282 20.15 15.10 91.40
CA LEU A 282 19.89 16.21 92.28
C LEU A 282 19.52 15.74 93.71
N THR A 283 18.66 14.74 93.81
CA THR A 283 18.29 14.12 95.12
C THR A 283 19.48 13.44 95.81
N LEU A 284 20.34 12.80 94.99
CA LEU A 284 21.57 12.22 95.49
C LEU A 284 22.60 13.28 96.06
N ASP A 285 22.74 14.37 95.28
CA ASP A 285 23.59 15.51 95.67
C ASP A 285 23.07 16.16 96.98
N GLU A 286 21.76 16.40 97.09
CA GLU A 286 21.13 16.90 98.30
C GLU A 286 21.28 15.95 99.45
N SER A 287 21.08 14.64 99.26
CA SER A 287 21.33 13.63 100.30
C SER A 287 22.76 13.56 100.73
N SER A 288 23.70 13.74 99.82
CA SER A 288 25.14 13.78 100.09
C SER A 288 25.52 15.01 100.99
N MET A 289 24.95 16.18 100.67
CA MET A 289 25.14 17.38 101.48
C MET A 289 24.56 17.25 102.85
N ILE A 290 23.40 16.62 103.06
CA ILE A 290 22.79 16.32 104.33
C ILE A 290 23.72 15.38 105.14
N LEU A 291 24.22 14.35 104.48
CA LEU A 291 25.16 13.37 105.10
C LEU A 291 26.45 14.08 105.60
N LEU A 292 27.03 14.93 104.76
CA LEU A 292 28.19 15.72 105.11
C LEU A 292 27.92 16.62 106.31
N ALA A 293 26.81 17.30 106.34
CA ALA A 293 26.38 18.14 107.42
C ALA A 293 26.20 17.32 108.76
N ASN A 294 25.65 16.11 108.67
CA ASN A 294 25.49 15.21 109.79
C ASN A 294 26.87 14.66 110.34
N VAL A 295 27.81 14.36 109.41
CA VAL A 295 29.14 13.96 109.77
C VAL A 295 29.89 15.09 110.45
N ASP A 296 29.77 16.33 109.97
CA ASP A 296 30.36 17.51 110.64
C ASP A 296 29.75 17.73 112.03
N LYS A 297 28.48 17.60 112.18
CA LYS A 297 27.82 17.67 113.50
C LYS A 297 28.31 16.58 114.46
N LEU A 298 28.46 15.35 113.94
CA LEU A 298 29.00 14.24 114.74
C LEU A 298 30.43 14.49 115.16
N ASN A 299 31.29 15.07 114.26
CA ASN A 299 32.62 15.40 114.52
C ASN A 299 32.79 16.52 115.60
N ILE A 300 31.92 17.51 115.55
CA ILE A 300 31.84 18.55 116.59
C ILE A 300 31.44 17.95 117.92
N SER A 301 30.36 17.13 117.92
CA SER A 301 29.88 16.48 119.15
C SER A 301 30.81 15.41 119.77
N SER A 302 31.77 14.93 118.96
CA SER A 302 32.80 13.97 119.49
C SER A 302 34.02 14.65 120.05
N ASN A 303 34.16 15.95 119.84
CA ASN A 303 35.28 16.75 120.34
C ASN A 303 34.90 17.64 121.55
N GLU A 304 33.65 17.58 121.99
CA GLU A 304 33.19 18.07 123.29
C GLU A 304 33.23 16.97 124.35
#